data_ce9d0a1a808affb0cfbdc6964677b74e
#
_entry.id   ce9d0a1a808affb0cfbdc6964677b74e
#
_cell.length_a   1.000
_cell.length_b   1.000
_cell.length_c   1.000
_cell.angle_alpha   90.00
_cell.angle_beta   90.00
_cell.angle_gamma   90.00
#
_symmetry.space_group_name_H-M   'P 1'
#
loop_
_entity.id
_entity.type
_entity.pdbx_description
1 polymer ?
#
loop_
_entity_poly.entity_id
_entity_poly.type
_entity_poly.pdbx_seq_one_letter_code
_entity_poly.pdbx_strand_id
1 'polypeptide(L)'
;FAKSMGVALGDNVVVDKASRIVGGDFLMPLVSQYFVRHPVSKTMKQATFFPLLRSVQPSTDTVPGFEVVPLAMTGPGSWAESNLSALEDGTVTFDPKSDIAGPLPAAIAVEQITDGKQKHAAITSEEAPAADNGPETGGRMIIVGDSDFLTNGYLSLSGNKEFGLRIFQWLAKDDRFIEVQKPQFNTLDLFPDQIF
;
A
#
# COMPACT_ATOMS: atom_id res chain seq x y z
N PHE A 1 -1.30 20.13 -0.31
CA PHE A 1 0.01 19.45 -0.38
C PHE A 1 -0.05 18.20 -1.22
N ALA A 2 -0.82 17.15 -0.88
CA ALA A 2 -0.90 15.92 -1.67
C ALA A 2 -1.33 16.17 -3.13
N LYS A 3 -2.31 17.05 -3.32
CA LYS A 3 -2.82 17.43 -4.66
C LYS A 3 -1.74 18.05 -5.56
N SER A 4 -0.81 18.84 -5.00
CA SER A 4 0.29 19.42 -5.80
C SER A 4 1.34 18.41 -6.25
N MET A 5 1.22 17.16 -5.81
CA MET A 5 2.06 16.02 -6.21
C MET A 5 1.27 14.94 -6.94
N GLY A 6 0.05 15.25 -7.38
CA GLY A 6 -0.77 14.34 -8.17
C GLY A 6 -1.55 13.31 -7.36
N VAL A 7 -1.85 13.57 -6.07
CA VAL A 7 -2.65 12.67 -5.24
C VAL A 7 -3.87 13.38 -4.66
N ALA A 8 -5.04 12.79 -4.87
CA ALA A 8 -6.31 13.22 -4.29
C ALA A 8 -6.65 12.39 -3.06
N LEU A 9 -7.10 13.05 -2.00
CA LEU A 9 -7.62 12.42 -0.78
C LEU A 9 -9.13 12.62 -0.75
N GLY A 10 -9.89 11.53 -0.58
CA GLY A 10 -11.34 11.59 -0.45
C GLY A 10 -11.78 12.07 0.94
N ASP A 11 -12.95 12.67 1.00
CA ASP A 11 -13.68 12.93 2.26
C ASP A 11 -14.78 11.87 2.39
N ASN A 12 -14.35 10.65 2.63
CA ASN A 12 -15.17 9.44 2.61
C ASN A 12 -14.53 8.33 3.44
N VAL A 13 -15.23 7.23 3.64
CA VAL A 13 -14.70 6.03 4.28
C VAL A 13 -14.90 4.84 3.34
N VAL A 14 -13.85 4.04 3.17
CA VAL A 14 -13.92 2.85 2.34
C VAL A 14 -14.65 1.73 3.08
N VAL A 15 -15.70 1.23 2.46
CA VAL A 15 -16.51 0.09 2.90
C VAL A 15 -16.12 -1.15 2.10
N ASP A 16 -15.86 -2.26 2.80
CA ASP A 16 -15.60 -3.55 2.18
C ASP A 16 -16.37 -4.66 2.90
N LYS A 17 -17.52 -5.04 2.33
CA LYS A 17 -18.35 -6.11 2.91
C LYS A 17 -17.67 -7.48 2.92
N ALA A 18 -16.68 -7.69 2.04
CA ALA A 18 -15.94 -8.95 1.99
C ALA A 18 -15.07 -9.15 3.24
N SER A 19 -14.66 -8.07 3.91
CA SER A 19 -13.89 -8.15 5.16
C SER A 19 -14.61 -8.92 6.27
N ARG A 20 -15.95 -8.90 6.30
CA ARG A 20 -16.77 -9.70 7.25
C ARG A 20 -16.63 -11.21 7.04
N ILE A 21 -16.39 -11.66 5.80
CA ILE A 21 -16.24 -13.08 5.48
C ILE A 21 -15.00 -13.67 6.15
N VAL A 22 -13.98 -12.86 6.34
CA VAL A 22 -12.72 -13.24 7.01
C VAL A 22 -12.68 -12.85 8.50
N GLY A 23 -13.83 -12.50 9.09
CA GLY A 23 -13.95 -12.15 10.50
C GLY A 23 -13.59 -10.70 10.84
N GLY A 24 -13.43 -9.83 9.85
CA GLY A 24 -13.20 -8.40 10.02
C GLY A 24 -14.50 -7.58 10.10
N ASP A 25 -14.34 -6.27 10.18
CA ASP A 25 -15.41 -5.29 10.09
C ASP A 25 -15.50 -4.73 8.65
N PHE A 26 -16.70 -4.33 8.20
CA PHE A 26 -16.88 -3.73 6.87
C PHE A 26 -16.20 -2.35 6.73
N LEU A 27 -15.89 -1.68 7.84
CA LEU A 27 -15.11 -0.44 7.91
C LEU A 27 -13.60 -0.69 8.06
N MET A 28 -13.17 -1.94 7.96
CA MET A 28 -11.77 -2.34 7.98
C MET A 28 -11.42 -3.14 6.72
N PRO A 29 -11.29 -2.45 5.58
CA PRO A 29 -10.97 -3.10 4.32
C PRO A 29 -9.75 -4.01 4.39
N LEU A 30 -9.89 -5.20 3.81
CA LEU A 30 -8.81 -6.15 3.62
C LEU A 30 -8.17 -5.91 2.26
N VAL A 31 -6.89 -5.60 2.27
CA VAL A 31 -6.08 -5.39 1.08
C VAL A 31 -5.16 -6.58 0.87
N SER A 32 -5.31 -7.25 -0.26
CA SER A 32 -4.49 -8.40 -0.67
C SER A 32 -3.91 -8.25 -2.09
N GLN A 33 -4.28 -7.17 -2.79
CA GLN A 33 -3.79 -6.87 -4.13
C GLN A 33 -2.70 -5.81 -4.05
N TYR A 34 -1.47 -6.20 -4.37
CA TYR A 34 -0.30 -5.34 -4.29
C TYR A 34 0.33 -5.11 -5.65
N PHE A 35 0.85 -3.90 -5.86
CA PHE A 35 1.57 -3.58 -7.09
C PHE A 35 2.96 -4.23 -7.10
N VAL A 36 3.14 -5.22 -7.96
CA VAL A 36 4.31 -6.11 -7.96
C VAL A 36 5.61 -5.47 -8.44
N ARG A 37 5.57 -4.27 -9.02
CA ARG A 37 6.75 -3.58 -9.54
C ARG A 37 7.37 -2.58 -8.57
N HIS A 38 6.67 -2.23 -7.47
CA HIS A 38 7.20 -1.26 -6.51
C HIS A 38 7.90 -1.96 -5.33
N PRO A 39 9.09 -1.50 -4.89
CA PRO A 39 9.86 -2.15 -3.82
C PRO A 39 9.07 -2.41 -2.54
N VAL A 40 8.20 -1.48 -2.11
CA VAL A 40 7.38 -1.62 -0.90
C VAL A 40 6.42 -2.80 -0.98
N SER A 41 5.83 -3.04 -2.16
CA SER A 41 4.69 -3.96 -2.30
C SER A 41 5.03 -5.24 -3.08
N LYS A 42 6.14 -5.28 -3.83
CA LYS A 42 6.48 -6.37 -4.78
C LYS A 42 6.53 -7.77 -4.17
N THR A 43 6.84 -7.90 -2.89
CA THR A 43 6.99 -9.20 -2.20
C THR A 43 5.99 -9.40 -1.06
N MET A 44 5.00 -8.49 -0.94
CA MET A 44 3.91 -8.67 0.01
C MET A 44 3.09 -9.91 -0.33
N LYS A 45 2.90 -10.78 0.67
CA LYS A 45 2.12 -12.03 0.53
C LYS A 45 0.92 -12.06 1.48
N GLN A 46 1.04 -11.37 2.62
CA GLN A 46 0.00 -11.32 3.63
C GLN A 46 -0.88 -10.11 3.37
N ALA A 47 -2.17 -10.27 3.60
CA ALA A 47 -3.11 -9.17 3.53
C ALA A 47 -2.81 -8.11 4.61
N THR A 48 -3.14 -6.85 4.32
CA THR A 48 -3.13 -5.74 5.29
C THR A 48 -4.55 -5.28 5.56
N PHE A 49 -4.77 -4.75 6.75
CA PHE A 49 -6.07 -4.26 7.20
C PHE A 49 -5.95 -2.78 7.53
N PHE A 50 -6.90 -1.99 7.06
CA PHE A 50 -6.90 -0.55 7.21
C PHE A 50 -8.21 -0.07 7.85
N PRO A 51 -8.23 0.14 9.19
CA PRO A 51 -9.41 0.64 9.86
C PRO A 51 -9.79 2.04 9.40
N LEU A 52 -11.07 2.27 9.11
CA LEU A 52 -11.61 3.57 8.69
C LEU A 52 -10.83 4.22 7.52
N LEU A 53 -10.41 3.38 6.57
CA LEU A 53 -9.64 3.82 5.39
C LEU A 53 -10.40 4.90 4.62
N ARG A 54 -9.78 6.05 4.37
CA ARG A 54 -10.25 7.00 3.36
C ARG A 54 -9.64 6.70 2.00
N SER A 55 -10.34 7.02 0.93
CA SER A 55 -9.80 6.82 -0.41
C SER A 55 -8.61 7.74 -0.70
N VAL A 56 -7.57 7.16 -1.29
CA VAL A 56 -6.39 7.88 -1.80
C VAL A 56 -6.29 7.52 -3.27
N GLN A 57 -6.27 8.51 -4.16
CA GLN A 57 -6.27 8.25 -5.59
C GLN A 57 -5.22 9.08 -6.33
N PRO A 58 -4.62 8.56 -7.41
CA PRO A 58 -3.93 9.42 -8.35
C PRO A 58 -4.87 10.52 -8.83
N SER A 59 -4.39 11.75 -8.91
CA SER A 59 -5.17 12.85 -9.47
C SER A 59 -5.48 12.61 -10.95
N THR A 60 -6.63 13.09 -11.41
CA THR A 60 -6.96 13.08 -12.84
C THR A 60 -6.00 13.93 -13.67
N ASP A 61 -5.45 14.96 -13.05
CA ASP A 61 -4.47 15.84 -13.68
C ASP A 61 -3.06 15.31 -13.39
N THR A 62 -2.32 15.03 -14.45
CA THR A 62 -0.91 14.66 -14.34
C THR A 62 -0.10 15.85 -13.84
N VAL A 63 0.65 15.67 -12.75
CA VAL A 63 1.57 16.68 -12.22
C VAL A 63 2.98 16.36 -12.72
N PRO A 64 3.58 17.21 -13.59
CA PRO A 64 4.92 16.98 -14.09
C PRO A 64 5.95 16.90 -12.97
N GLY A 65 6.95 16.04 -13.12
CA GLY A 65 8.04 15.88 -12.16
C GLY A 65 7.75 14.91 -11.02
N PHE A 66 6.58 14.25 -11.01
CA PHE A 66 6.26 13.22 -10.02
C PHE A 66 5.78 11.93 -10.69
N GLU A 67 6.25 10.81 -10.18
CA GLU A 67 5.71 9.49 -10.45
C GLU A 67 4.78 9.10 -9.29
N VAL A 68 3.55 8.69 -9.61
CA VAL A 68 2.50 8.34 -8.63
C VAL A 68 2.10 6.90 -8.86
N VAL A 69 2.36 6.04 -7.88
CA VAL A 69 2.18 4.59 -8.00
C VAL A 69 1.28 4.06 -6.87
N PRO A 70 0.09 3.51 -7.17
CA PRO A 70 -0.69 2.76 -6.18
C PRO A 70 0.08 1.53 -5.69
N LEU A 71 0.14 1.34 -4.36
CA LEU A 71 0.90 0.23 -3.75
C LEU A 71 0.03 -0.96 -3.40
N ALA A 72 -1.18 -0.68 -2.91
CA ALA A 72 -2.07 -1.64 -2.31
C ALA A 72 -3.51 -1.27 -2.64
N MET A 73 -4.31 -2.23 -3.11
CA MET A 73 -5.67 -2.01 -3.60
C MET A 73 -6.67 -2.82 -2.80
N THR A 74 -7.81 -2.21 -2.50
CA THR A 74 -8.97 -2.90 -1.92
C THR A 74 -9.61 -3.87 -2.91
N GLY A 75 -10.53 -4.70 -2.43
CA GLY A 75 -11.27 -5.63 -3.27
C GLY A 75 -12.23 -4.91 -4.26
N PRO A 76 -12.61 -5.60 -5.36
CA PRO A 76 -13.50 -5.01 -6.37
C PRO A 76 -14.93 -4.74 -5.88
N GLY A 77 -15.34 -5.36 -4.78
CA GLY A 77 -16.64 -5.14 -4.15
C GLY A 77 -16.64 -4.05 -3.09
N SER A 78 -15.53 -3.34 -2.89
CA SER A 78 -15.45 -2.19 -1.99
C SER A 78 -15.94 -0.91 -2.67
N TRP A 79 -16.21 0.10 -1.86
CA TRP A 79 -16.49 1.45 -2.35
C TRP A 79 -16.11 2.49 -1.30
N ALA A 80 -15.88 3.73 -1.71
CA ALA A 80 -15.70 4.86 -0.81
C ALA A 80 -17.05 5.53 -0.58
N GLU A 81 -17.59 5.39 0.62
CA GLU A 81 -18.86 5.94 1.08
C GLU A 81 -18.70 7.41 1.44
N SER A 82 -19.47 8.26 0.79
CA SER A 82 -19.42 9.71 1.01
C SER A 82 -20.45 10.18 2.03
N ASN A 83 -21.53 9.41 2.26
CA ASN A 83 -22.51 9.70 3.28
C ASN A 83 -22.13 9.08 4.63
N LEU A 84 -21.31 9.79 5.40
CA LEU A 84 -20.78 9.27 6.66
C LEU A 84 -21.88 9.01 7.71
N SER A 85 -23.03 9.69 7.63
CA SER A 85 -24.16 9.44 8.53
C SER A 85 -24.80 8.07 8.34
N ALA A 86 -24.75 7.52 7.11
CA ALA A 86 -25.25 6.17 6.83
C ALA A 86 -24.41 5.06 7.48
N LEU A 87 -23.17 5.36 7.84
CA LEU A 87 -22.27 4.40 8.51
C LEU A 87 -22.75 4.11 9.96
N GLU A 88 -23.35 5.08 10.63
CA GLU A 88 -23.83 4.95 12.01
C GLU A 88 -24.99 3.94 12.10
N ASP A 89 -25.84 3.89 11.08
CA ASP A 89 -26.99 3.00 11.02
C ASP A 89 -26.66 1.57 10.60
N GLY A 90 -25.44 1.31 10.13
CA GLY A 90 -24.96 -0.01 9.68
C GLY A 90 -25.64 -0.55 8.41
N THR A 91 -26.45 0.27 7.74
CA THR A 91 -27.25 -0.09 6.54
C THR A 91 -26.66 0.46 5.23
N VAL A 92 -25.35 0.57 5.17
CA VAL A 92 -24.63 1.19 4.06
C VAL A 92 -24.78 0.37 2.78
N THR A 93 -25.14 1.04 1.70
CA THR A 93 -25.23 0.46 0.36
C THR A 93 -24.62 1.41 -0.66
N PHE A 94 -23.92 0.85 -1.63
CA PHE A 94 -23.27 1.61 -2.70
C PHE A 94 -24.30 2.46 -3.49
N ASP A 95 -24.06 3.77 -3.57
CA ASP A 95 -24.81 4.69 -4.44
C ASP A 95 -23.86 5.22 -5.55
N PRO A 96 -24.07 4.80 -6.83
CA PRO A 96 -23.19 5.20 -7.94
C PRO A 96 -23.22 6.71 -8.24
N LYS A 97 -24.07 7.50 -7.61
CA LYS A 97 -24.16 8.96 -7.81
C LYS A 97 -23.25 9.73 -6.85
N SER A 98 -22.99 9.19 -5.68
CA SER A 98 -22.23 9.83 -4.61
C SER A 98 -20.92 9.12 -4.27
N ASP A 99 -20.88 7.81 -4.48
CA ASP A 99 -19.78 6.96 -4.02
C ASP A 99 -18.82 6.62 -5.13
N ILE A 100 -17.60 6.25 -4.73
CA ILE A 100 -16.56 5.83 -5.66
C ILE A 100 -16.41 4.32 -5.57
N ALA A 101 -16.69 3.63 -6.69
CA ALA A 101 -16.56 2.18 -6.76
C ALA A 101 -15.10 1.73 -6.62
N GLY A 102 -14.87 0.57 -5.96
CA GLY A 102 -13.58 -0.10 -5.92
C GLY A 102 -13.22 -0.85 -7.21
N PRO A 103 -11.99 -1.38 -7.29
CA PRO A 103 -10.96 -1.36 -6.25
C PRO A 103 -10.34 0.03 -6.05
N LEU A 104 -10.02 0.39 -4.81
CA LEU A 104 -9.47 1.69 -4.45
C LEU A 104 -8.07 1.53 -3.85
N PRO A 105 -7.12 2.44 -4.15
CA PRO A 105 -5.84 2.42 -3.47
C PRO A 105 -5.98 2.74 -1.98
N ALA A 106 -5.35 1.92 -1.13
CA ALA A 106 -5.18 2.18 0.29
C ALA A 106 -3.91 2.98 0.57
N ALA A 107 -2.92 2.82 -0.30
CA ALA A 107 -1.63 3.51 -0.21
C ALA A 107 -1.08 3.84 -1.60
N ILE A 108 -0.43 5.00 -1.69
CA ILE A 108 0.21 5.50 -2.91
C ILE A 108 1.63 5.94 -2.59
N ALA A 109 2.59 5.53 -3.41
CA ALA A 109 3.94 6.08 -3.43
C ALA A 109 4.02 7.25 -4.42
N VAL A 110 4.72 8.29 -4.03
CA VAL A 110 5.06 9.42 -4.88
C VAL A 110 6.57 9.58 -4.86
N GLU A 111 7.17 9.62 -6.02
CA GLU A 111 8.60 9.85 -6.17
C GLU A 111 8.84 11.02 -7.14
N GLN A 112 9.71 11.94 -6.76
CA GLN A 112 10.11 13.03 -7.63
C GLN A 112 11.00 12.49 -8.75
N ILE A 113 10.64 12.78 -10.01
CA ILE A 113 11.44 12.43 -11.18
C ILE A 113 12.59 13.42 -11.27
N THR A 114 13.83 12.91 -11.20
CA THR A 114 15.03 13.68 -11.47
C THR A 114 15.59 13.29 -12.83
N ASP A 115 16.21 14.25 -13.54
CA ASP A 115 16.71 14.05 -14.92
C ASP A 115 17.67 12.84 -15.06
N GLY A 116 18.27 12.37 -13.96
CA GLY A 116 19.10 11.16 -13.93
C GLY A 116 18.32 9.86 -14.20
N LYS A 117 17.04 9.79 -13.87
CA LYS A 117 16.23 8.57 -14.07
C LYS A 117 15.84 8.31 -15.54
N GLN A 118 15.86 9.30 -16.40
CA GLN A 118 15.60 9.10 -17.84
C GLN A 118 16.66 8.23 -18.54
N LYS A 119 17.84 8.09 -17.95
CA LYS A 119 18.94 7.27 -18.52
C LYS A 119 18.84 5.77 -18.24
N HIS A 120 17.98 5.30 -17.33
CA HIS A 120 17.92 3.88 -16.95
C HIS A 120 16.98 3.02 -17.83
N ALA A 121 16.19 3.61 -18.72
CA ALA A 121 15.30 2.87 -19.62
C ALA A 121 15.96 2.39 -20.92
N ALA A 122 17.22 2.74 -21.18
CA ALA A 122 17.90 2.40 -22.43
C ALA A 122 19.38 2.14 -22.22
N ILE A 123 19.77 1.06 -21.50
CA ILE A 123 21.14 0.53 -21.63
C ILE A 123 21.14 -0.98 -21.48
N THR A 124 21.12 -1.67 -22.61
CA THR A 124 21.86 -2.89 -22.86
C THR A 124 23.25 -2.47 -23.29
N SER A 125 24.25 -2.51 -22.39
CA SER A 125 25.66 -2.78 -22.70
C SER A 125 26.50 -2.64 -21.43
N GLU A 126 27.34 -3.64 -21.25
CA GLU A 126 28.36 -3.76 -20.22
C GLU A 126 29.31 -2.55 -20.27
N GLU A 127 29.36 -1.75 -19.21
CA GLU A 127 30.56 -0.96 -18.86
C GLU A 127 30.57 -0.68 -17.35
N ALA A 128 31.77 -0.60 -16.82
CA ALA A 128 32.23 -0.62 -15.44
C ALA A 128 31.52 0.36 -14.49
N PRO A 129 31.59 0.15 -13.16
CA PRO A 129 30.93 0.98 -12.16
C PRO A 129 31.55 2.39 -12.20
N ALA A 130 30.80 3.35 -12.71
CA ALA A 130 31.09 4.75 -12.55
C ALA A 130 30.98 5.13 -11.08
N ALA A 131 31.93 5.90 -10.60
CA ALA A 131 32.03 6.41 -9.25
C ALA A 131 30.66 6.91 -8.74
N ASP A 132 30.38 6.56 -7.50
CA ASP A 132 29.27 7.03 -6.66
C ASP A 132 29.27 8.58 -6.63
N ASN A 133 28.64 9.19 -7.62
CA ASN A 133 28.21 10.56 -7.54
C ASN A 133 26.94 10.54 -6.68
N GLY A 134 27.06 10.83 -5.42
CA GLY A 134 26.06 10.73 -4.36
C GLY A 134 24.60 10.88 -4.81
N PRO A 135 23.64 10.39 -4.07
CA PRO A 135 22.31 10.09 -4.56
C PRO A 135 21.68 11.34 -5.20
N GLU A 136 21.34 11.26 -6.49
CA GLU A 136 20.37 12.18 -7.11
C GLU A 136 19.02 11.95 -6.41
N THR A 137 18.83 12.65 -5.31
CA THR A 137 17.75 12.38 -4.37
C THR A 137 16.49 13.12 -4.77
N GLY A 138 15.73 12.56 -5.69
CA GLY A 138 14.32 12.91 -5.77
C GLY A 138 13.62 12.66 -4.44
N GLY A 139 12.74 13.56 -4.03
CA GLY A 139 11.92 13.38 -2.83
C GLY A 139 11.06 12.12 -2.95
N ARG A 140 10.92 11.37 -1.86
CA ARG A 140 10.02 10.21 -1.77
C ARG A 140 8.95 10.47 -0.72
N MET A 141 7.73 10.07 -1.02
CA MET A 141 6.61 10.15 -0.09
C MET A 141 5.70 8.94 -0.26
N ILE A 142 5.10 8.51 0.84
CA ILE A 142 4.00 7.55 0.81
C ILE A 142 2.79 8.19 1.50
N ILE A 143 1.66 8.11 0.85
CA ILE A 143 0.38 8.54 1.37
C ILE A 143 -0.46 7.29 1.62
N VAL A 144 -0.89 7.11 2.85
CA VAL A 144 -1.80 6.04 3.26
C VAL A 144 -3.11 6.68 3.71
N GLY A 145 -4.23 6.10 3.32
CA GLY A 145 -5.55 6.61 3.66
C GLY A 145 -5.99 6.34 5.10
N ASP A 146 -5.16 5.67 5.88
CA ASP A 146 -5.37 5.32 7.28
C ASP A 146 -4.06 5.42 8.06
N SER A 147 -4.14 5.84 9.32
CA SER A 147 -3.00 5.87 10.25
C SER A 147 -3.04 4.74 11.28
N ASP A 148 -4.20 4.18 11.53
CA ASP A 148 -4.45 3.25 12.62
C ASP A 148 -3.82 1.88 12.38
N PHE A 149 -3.59 1.50 11.12
CA PHE A 149 -2.99 0.21 10.76
C PHE A 149 -1.59 -0.01 11.38
N LEU A 150 -0.89 1.08 11.76
CA LEU A 150 0.42 1.03 12.44
C LEU A 150 0.34 1.27 13.96
N THR A 151 -0.85 1.47 14.51
CA THR A 151 -1.02 1.58 15.97
C THR A 151 -0.84 0.23 16.65
N ASN A 152 -0.62 0.24 17.96
CA ASN A 152 -0.44 -0.98 18.76
C ASN A 152 -1.61 -1.96 18.64
N GLY A 153 -2.83 -1.46 18.36
CA GLY A 153 -4.02 -2.28 18.19
C GLY A 153 -4.02 -3.11 16.91
N TYR A 154 -3.40 -2.60 15.85
CA TYR A 154 -3.47 -3.20 14.51
C TYR A 154 -2.12 -3.63 13.93
N LEU A 155 -1.01 -3.18 14.52
CA LEU A 155 0.34 -3.45 14.01
C LEU A 155 0.65 -4.94 13.84
N SER A 156 0.17 -5.79 14.75
CA SER A 156 0.40 -7.23 14.71
C SER A 156 -0.60 -7.99 13.83
N LEU A 157 -1.59 -7.29 13.27
CA LEU A 157 -2.61 -7.90 12.45
C LEU A 157 -2.06 -8.23 11.05
N SER A 158 -1.94 -9.52 10.77
CA SER A 158 -1.51 -10.07 9.47
C SER A 158 -0.27 -9.35 8.88
N GLY A 159 -0.37 -8.73 7.71
CA GLY A 159 0.72 -8.05 7.00
C GLY A 159 1.00 -6.61 7.42
N ASN A 160 0.27 -6.03 8.38
CA ASN A 160 0.38 -4.61 8.71
C ASN A 160 1.80 -4.19 9.11
N LYS A 161 2.42 -4.95 10.03
CA LYS A 161 3.81 -4.69 10.46
C LYS A 161 4.79 -4.78 9.29
N GLU A 162 4.64 -5.78 8.45
CA GLU A 162 5.53 -5.97 7.30
C GLU A 162 5.37 -4.83 6.30
N PHE A 163 4.14 -4.44 5.98
CA PHE A 163 3.87 -3.33 5.08
C PHE A 163 4.43 -2.01 5.62
N GLY A 164 4.21 -1.72 6.91
CA GLY A 164 4.78 -0.53 7.56
C GLY A 164 6.30 -0.50 7.54
N LEU A 165 6.97 -1.60 7.87
CA LEU A 165 8.43 -1.67 7.81
C LEU A 165 8.97 -1.42 6.39
N ARG A 166 8.33 -1.96 5.36
CA ARG A 166 8.71 -1.73 3.96
C ARG A 166 8.53 -0.27 3.53
N ILE A 167 7.47 0.39 4.01
CA ILE A 167 7.28 1.83 3.81
C ILE A 167 8.47 2.61 4.36
N PHE A 168 8.83 2.38 5.63
CA PHE A 168 9.93 3.11 6.27
C PHE A 168 11.29 2.80 5.63
N GLN A 169 11.55 1.56 5.26
CA GLN A 169 12.78 1.16 4.55
C GLN A 169 12.92 1.89 3.22
N TRP A 170 11.85 1.94 2.43
CA TRP A 170 11.87 2.63 1.15
C TRP A 170 12.06 4.14 1.31
N LEU A 171 11.39 4.76 2.29
CA LEU A 171 11.55 6.18 2.60
C LEU A 171 12.97 6.52 3.08
N ALA A 172 13.59 5.64 3.85
CA ALA A 172 14.97 5.77 4.32
C ALA A 172 16.01 5.48 3.22
N LYS A 173 15.58 5.09 2.02
CA LYS A 173 16.44 4.64 0.91
C LYS A 173 17.38 3.48 1.30
N ASP A 174 16.92 2.64 2.24
CA ASP A 174 17.65 1.45 2.70
C ASP A 174 17.15 0.21 1.95
N ASP A 175 17.69 0.00 0.77
CA ASP A 175 17.30 -1.11 -0.11
C ASP A 175 17.78 -2.48 0.40
N ARG A 176 18.70 -2.51 1.39
CA ARG A 176 19.32 -3.75 1.93
C ARG A 176 18.33 -4.68 2.63
N PHE A 177 17.23 -4.13 3.19
CA PHE A 177 16.25 -4.89 3.98
C PHE A 177 15.00 -5.30 3.20
N ILE A 178 14.84 -4.85 1.97
CA ILE A 178 13.65 -5.15 1.16
C ILE A 178 13.62 -6.63 0.73
N GLU A 179 14.77 -7.32 0.79
CA GLU A 179 14.92 -8.72 0.37
C GLU A 179 14.96 -9.73 1.52
N VAL A 180 14.83 -9.33 2.77
CA VAL A 180 14.83 -10.28 3.89
C VAL A 180 13.58 -11.15 3.82
N GLN A 181 13.74 -12.31 3.22
CA GLN A 181 12.75 -13.39 3.34
C GLN A 181 12.76 -13.86 4.80
N LYS A 182 11.60 -13.83 5.47
CA LYS A 182 11.45 -14.52 6.75
C LYS A 182 11.84 -15.98 6.54
N PRO A 183 12.70 -16.57 7.39
CA PRO A 183 12.90 -18.01 7.37
C PRO A 183 11.53 -18.67 7.55
N GLN A 184 11.15 -19.51 6.60
CA GLN A 184 9.97 -20.36 6.78
C GLN A 184 10.33 -21.38 7.85
N PHE A 185 9.85 -21.17 9.06
CA PHE A 185 9.84 -22.25 10.05
C PHE A 185 8.84 -23.28 9.54
N ASN A 186 9.34 -24.41 9.04
CA ASN A 186 8.53 -25.58 8.79
C ASN A 186 7.99 -26.05 10.13
N THR A 187 6.70 -25.86 10.35
CA THR A 187 6.02 -26.36 11.56
C THR A 187 6.02 -27.89 11.69
N LEU A 188 6.55 -28.59 10.69
CA LEU A 188 6.69 -30.05 10.70
C LEU A 188 7.83 -30.56 11.61
N ASP A 189 8.75 -29.71 12.04
CA ASP A 189 9.87 -30.11 12.90
C ASP A 189 9.55 -30.04 14.41
N LEU A 190 8.32 -29.70 14.79
CA LEU A 190 7.93 -29.57 16.20
C LEU A 190 7.32 -30.84 16.81
N PHE A 191 7.15 -31.89 16.00
CA PHE A 191 6.72 -33.19 16.53
C PHE A 191 7.78 -34.24 16.18
N PRO A 192 8.77 -34.49 17.07
CA PRO A 192 9.57 -35.69 16.92
C PRO A 192 8.65 -36.88 17.13
N ASP A 193 8.67 -37.80 16.18
CA ASP A 193 7.96 -39.07 16.22
C ASP A 193 8.10 -39.71 17.58
N GLN A 194 7.05 -39.72 18.37
CA GLN A 194 6.88 -40.70 19.43
C GLN A 194 5.89 -41.74 18.95
N ILE A 195 6.45 -42.70 18.23
CA ILE A 195 5.84 -43.99 18.01
C ILE A 195 6.08 -44.80 19.30
N PHE A 196 5.02 -45.13 20.00
CA PHE A 196 4.86 -46.37 20.72
C PHE A 196 3.39 -46.78 20.68
#